data_8e98326a905de6c4dfc19fb1953c2005
#
_entry.id   8e98326a905de6c4dfc19fb1953c2005
#
_cell.length_a   1.000
_cell.length_b   1.000
_cell.length_c   1.000
_cell.angle_alpha   90.00
_cell.angle_beta   90.00
_cell.angle_gamma   90.00
#
_symmetry.space_group_name_H-M   'P 1'
#
loop_
_entity.id
_entity.type
_entity.pdbx_description
1 polymer ?
#
loop_
_entity_poly.entity_id
_entity_poly.type
_entity_poly.pdbx_seq_one_letter_code
_entity_poly.pdbx_strand_id
1 'polypeptide(L)'
;MLLPILKKMSGLNEDKFYFAYSPERIDPLNKSWTISNTPKLVAGLTEAAAAKAEEFYAKFINSITKCSSLEIAETAKLLENSFRLINISFINEMAMFCQKIGVNILEVINAAATKPYGFMPFYPSIGVGGHCIPVDPLYLANAARNVGISTRFIDLADQINMEMPKHFIDRAEDKVGGLKNKKVLVVGVSYKPNVADVRESPVAALIFGLRQRGAFVMWHDELVKEWNGEKSVEISNNFDLAIIAMSHDYLDLIKLGDTKILDTRGSV
;
A
#
# COMPACT_ATOMS: atom_id res chain seq x y z
N MET A 1 12.20 -20.23 10.77
CA MET A 1 12.56 -20.76 9.43
C MET A 1 14.06 -20.72 9.17
N LEU A 2 14.79 -19.62 9.38
CA LEU A 2 16.24 -19.52 9.16
C LEU A 2 17.08 -20.28 10.19
N LEU A 3 16.69 -20.25 11.47
CA LEU A 3 17.46 -20.85 12.55
C LEU A 3 17.77 -22.35 12.35
N PRO A 4 16.79 -23.22 11.98
CA PRO A 4 17.08 -24.64 11.68
C PRO A 4 18.05 -24.82 10.52
N ILE A 5 17.98 -23.95 9.50
CA ILE A 5 18.89 -24.00 8.34
C ILE A 5 20.30 -23.62 8.78
N LEU A 6 20.45 -22.53 9.55
CA LEU A 6 21.75 -22.10 10.07
C LEU A 6 22.40 -23.19 10.94
N LYS A 7 21.65 -23.80 11.85
CA LYS A 7 22.15 -24.93 12.68
C LYS A 7 22.61 -26.10 11.81
N LYS A 8 21.80 -26.49 10.82
CA LYS A 8 22.13 -27.61 9.92
C LYS A 8 23.38 -27.31 9.08
N MET A 9 23.49 -26.08 8.55
CA MET A 9 24.59 -25.73 7.63
C MET A 9 25.90 -25.43 8.36
N SER A 10 25.85 -24.83 9.54
CA SER A 10 27.03 -24.49 10.33
C SER A 10 27.54 -25.63 11.21
N GLY A 11 26.68 -26.59 11.56
CA GLY A 11 26.96 -27.61 12.56
C GLY A 11 27.10 -27.04 13.98
N LEU A 12 26.81 -25.77 14.20
CA LEU A 12 26.96 -25.08 15.49
C LEU A 12 25.68 -25.14 16.30
N ASN A 13 25.82 -25.16 17.62
CA ASN A 13 24.73 -24.95 18.56
C ASN A 13 24.36 -23.47 18.67
N GLU A 14 23.16 -23.16 19.17
CA GLU A 14 22.61 -21.81 19.30
C GLU A 14 23.44 -20.86 20.17
N ASP A 15 24.23 -21.41 21.09
CA ASP A 15 25.16 -20.67 21.97
C ASP A 15 26.45 -20.23 21.27
N LYS A 16 26.70 -20.68 20.04
CA LYS A 16 27.93 -20.40 19.27
C LYS A 16 27.79 -19.28 18.24
N PHE A 17 26.60 -18.72 18.05
CA PHE A 17 26.37 -17.59 17.16
C PHE A 17 25.27 -16.66 17.70
N TYR A 18 25.33 -15.40 17.31
CA TYR A 18 24.30 -14.45 17.65
C TYR A 18 23.23 -14.45 16.56
N PHE A 19 22.01 -14.82 16.93
CA PHE A 19 20.84 -14.76 16.05
C PHE A 19 19.85 -13.72 16.57
N ALA A 20 19.61 -12.70 15.77
CA ALA A 20 18.70 -11.61 16.11
C ALA A 20 17.82 -11.24 14.92
N TYR A 21 16.70 -10.61 15.21
CA TYR A 21 15.78 -10.09 14.22
C TYR A 21 15.50 -8.61 14.50
N SER A 22 15.39 -7.84 13.43
CA SER A 22 14.99 -6.44 13.47
C SER A 22 14.18 -6.12 12.21
N PRO A 23 12.88 -5.82 12.32
CA PRO A 23 12.03 -5.50 11.19
C PRO A 23 12.42 -4.15 10.57
N GLU A 24 12.19 -4.04 9.25
CA GLU A 24 12.30 -2.74 8.58
C GLU A 24 10.97 -1.99 8.70
N ARG A 25 11.05 -0.71 9.14
CA ARG A 25 9.91 0.15 9.43
C ARG A 25 9.95 1.49 8.69
N ILE A 26 10.93 1.68 7.80
CA ILE A 26 11.09 2.93 7.06
C ILE A 26 9.98 3.06 6.02
N ASP A 27 9.43 4.28 5.94
CA ASP A 27 8.58 4.71 4.85
C ASP A 27 9.43 5.53 3.86
N PRO A 28 9.74 4.97 2.66
CA PRO A 28 10.55 5.67 1.68
C PRO A 28 9.95 7.04 1.33
N LEU A 29 10.82 8.06 1.21
CA LEU A 29 10.47 9.46 0.95
C LEU A 29 9.75 10.18 2.12
N ASN A 30 9.64 9.57 3.30
CA ASN A 30 9.19 10.30 4.47
C ASN A 30 10.24 11.35 4.86
N LYS A 31 9.82 12.62 4.89
CA LYS A 31 10.72 13.75 5.17
C LYS A 31 11.00 13.94 6.67
N SER A 32 10.09 13.47 7.52
CA SER A 32 10.18 13.63 8.99
C SER A 32 10.82 12.42 9.65
N TRP A 33 10.56 11.20 9.15
CA TRP A 33 11.06 9.96 9.70
C TRP A 33 12.09 9.33 8.79
N THR A 34 13.34 9.40 9.20
CA THR A 34 14.52 8.87 8.49
C THR A 34 14.98 7.56 9.11
N ILE A 35 16.02 6.94 8.54
CA ILE A 35 16.65 5.74 9.09
C ILE A 35 17.09 5.96 10.55
N SER A 36 17.68 7.11 10.85
CA SER A 36 18.27 7.38 12.15
C SER A 36 17.24 7.69 13.25
N ASN A 37 16.13 8.35 12.93
CA ASN A 37 15.13 8.79 13.92
C ASN A 37 13.88 7.92 14.00
N THR A 38 13.69 6.96 13.09
CA THR A 38 12.62 5.97 13.17
C THR A 38 13.00 4.93 14.25
N PRO A 39 12.21 4.77 15.33
CA PRO A 39 12.49 3.78 16.37
C PRO A 39 12.61 2.37 15.79
N LYS A 40 13.68 1.66 16.14
CA LYS A 40 13.99 0.31 15.66
C LYS A 40 13.60 -0.74 16.70
N LEU A 41 12.92 -1.81 16.27
CA LEU A 41 12.70 -2.98 17.11
C LEU A 41 13.88 -3.94 16.96
N VAL A 42 14.30 -4.54 18.06
CA VAL A 42 15.37 -5.54 18.08
C VAL A 42 14.99 -6.68 19.00
N ALA A 43 15.17 -7.91 18.56
CA ALA A 43 15.01 -9.11 19.37
C ALA A 43 16.16 -10.08 19.10
N GLY A 44 16.61 -10.80 20.10
CA GLY A 44 17.61 -11.85 19.99
C GLY A 44 17.07 -13.20 20.43
N LEU A 45 17.62 -14.28 19.87
CA LEU A 45 17.35 -15.63 20.34
C LEU A 45 17.85 -15.83 21.78
N THR A 46 18.92 -15.11 22.16
CA THR A 46 19.47 -15.02 23.50
C THR A 46 19.63 -13.56 23.89
N GLU A 47 19.71 -13.27 25.19
CA GLU A 47 19.98 -11.91 25.68
C GLU A 47 21.29 -11.34 25.09
N ALA A 48 22.33 -12.18 24.96
CA ALA A 48 23.59 -11.78 24.34
C ALA A 48 23.42 -11.42 22.86
N ALA A 49 22.57 -12.14 22.11
CA ALA A 49 22.25 -11.81 20.72
C ALA A 49 21.47 -10.50 20.62
N ALA A 50 20.51 -10.26 21.51
CA ALA A 50 19.77 -9.01 21.56
C ALA A 50 20.69 -7.83 21.86
N ALA A 51 21.58 -7.96 22.84
CA ALA A 51 22.56 -6.93 23.20
C ALA A 51 23.53 -6.61 22.04
N LYS A 52 23.97 -7.62 21.29
CA LYS A 52 24.82 -7.41 20.11
C LYS A 52 24.10 -6.69 18.98
N ALA A 53 22.83 -7.02 18.74
CA ALA A 53 22.03 -6.32 17.76
C ALA A 53 21.74 -4.87 18.18
N GLU A 54 21.45 -4.62 19.46
CA GLU A 54 21.29 -3.28 20.02
C GLU A 54 22.57 -2.46 19.86
N GLU A 55 23.73 -2.98 20.25
CA GLU A 55 25.04 -2.36 20.08
C GLU A 55 25.32 -1.99 18.61
N PHE A 56 24.94 -2.84 17.68
CA PHE A 56 25.12 -2.60 16.25
C PHE A 56 24.24 -1.43 15.77
N TYR A 57 22.94 -1.48 16.06
CA TYR A 57 21.99 -0.45 15.60
C TYR A 57 22.18 0.89 16.32
N ALA A 58 22.60 0.91 17.58
CA ALA A 58 22.87 2.14 18.35
C ALA A 58 23.93 3.05 17.70
N LYS A 59 24.73 2.55 16.77
CA LYS A 59 25.74 3.35 16.06
C LYS A 59 25.12 4.35 15.10
N PHE A 60 23.88 4.15 14.66
CA PHE A 60 23.22 4.99 13.64
C PHE A 60 21.70 5.16 13.84
N ILE A 61 21.09 4.51 14.83
CA ILE A 61 19.68 4.63 15.19
C ILE A 61 19.55 5.30 16.55
N ASN A 62 18.75 6.34 16.63
CA ASN A 62 18.59 7.14 17.84
C ASN A 62 17.76 6.46 18.94
N SER A 63 16.83 5.59 18.56
CA SER A 63 15.90 4.93 19.48
C SER A 63 15.75 3.45 19.14
N ILE A 64 16.04 2.58 20.09
CA ILE A 64 15.93 1.13 19.95
C ILE A 64 15.00 0.61 21.04
N THR A 65 14.05 -0.23 20.65
CA THR A 65 13.16 -0.95 21.56
C THR A 65 13.50 -2.44 21.51
N LYS A 66 13.97 -2.98 22.64
CA LYS A 66 14.17 -4.42 22.77
C LYS A 66 12.84 -5.12 22.96
N CYS A 67 12.60 -6.13 22.13
CA CYS A 67 11.50 -7.07 22.28
C CYS A 67 12.00 -8.30 23.03
N SER A 68 11.14 -8.89 23.85
CA SER A 68 11.49 -10.04 24.68
C SER A 68 11.61 -11.36 23.90
N SER A 69 11.13 -11.42 22.66
CA SER A 69 11.36 -12.55 21.75
C SER A 69 11.36 -12.12 20.28
N LEU A 70 11.88 -12.99 19.42
CA LEU A 70 11.89 -12.80 17.96
C LEU A 70 10.46 -12.69 17.43
N GLU A 71 9.55 -13.53 17.92
CA GLU A 71 8.16 -13.58 17.52
C GLU A 71 7.41 -12.27 17.82
N ILE A 72 7.75 -11.62 18.93
CA ILE A 72 7.16 -10.30 19.27
C ILE A 72 7.59 -9.26 18.24
N ALA A 73 8.86 -9.21 17.88
CA ALA A 73 9.36 -8.24 16.90
C ALA A 73 8.78 -8.51 15.48
N GLU A 74 8.66 -9.78 15.09
CA GLU A 74 8.04 -10.21 13.83
C GLU A 74 6.55 -9.86 13.81
N THR A 75 5.82 -10.24 14.88
CA THR A 75 4.37 -10.00 14.99
C THR A 75 4.05 -8.50 15.02
N ALA A 76 4.87 -7.68 15.70
CA ALA A 76 4.69 -6.24 15.74
C ALA A 76 4.72 -5.64 14.31
N LYS A 77 5.65 -6.05 13.46
CA LYS A 77 5.72 -5.61 12.07
C LYS A 77 4.49 -6.04 11.27
N LEU A 78 4.08 -7.29 11.41
CA LEU A 78 2.89 -7.81 10.73
C LEU A 78 1.61 -7.12 11.21
N LEU A 79 1.53 -6.77 12.51
CA LEU A 79 0.42 -6.01 13.07
C LEU A 79 0.35 -4.59 12.47
N GLU A 80 1.48 -3.88 12.36
CA GLU A 80 1.55 -2.54 11.77
C GLU A 80 1.01 -2.54 10.33
N ASN A 81 1.44 -3.51 9.51
CA ASN A 81 1.03 -3.59 8.12
C ASN A 81 -0.44 -4.05 7.97
N SER A 82 -0.90 -4.97 8.84
CA SER A 82 -2.31 -5.40 8.89
C SER A 82 -3.23 -4.27 9.32
N PHE A 83 -2.83 -3.49 10.33
CA PHE A 83 -3.56 -2.29 10.76
C PHE A 83 -3.74 -1.32 9.59
N ARG A 84 -2.69 -1.10 8.81
CA ARG A 84 -2.75 -0.21 7.65
C ARG A 84 -3.67 -0.74 6.55
N LEU A 85 -3.57 -2.02 6.19
CA LEU A 85 -4.45 -2.65 5.19
C LEU A 85 -5.92 -2.56 5.61
N ILE A 86 -6.24 -2.95 6.85
CA ILE A 86 -7.62 -2.96 7.36
C ILE A 86 -8.22 -1.54 7.34
N ASN A 87 -7.49 -0.54 7.80
CA ASN A 87 -8.01 0.83 7.84
C ASN A 87 -8.16 1.45 6.45
N ILE A 88 -7.26 1.16 5.49
CA ILE A 88 -7.42 1.61 4.11
C ILE A 88 -8.63 0.91 3.46
N SER A 89 -8.81 -0.39 3.65
CA SER A 89 -9.97 -1.12 3.13
C SER A 89 -11.28 -0.61 3.76
N PHE A 90 -11.29 -0.34 5.07
CA PHE A 90 -12.44 0.26 5.75
C PHE A 90 -12.79 1.64 5.17
N ILE A 91 -11.80 2.51 4.95
CA ILE A 91 -12.09 3.84 4.41
C ILE A 91 -12.51 3.78 2.92
N ASN A 92 -12.04 2.78 2.15
CA ASN A 92 -12.52 2.52 0.81
C ASN A 92 -14.02 2.11 0.82
N GLU A 93 -14.43 1.24 1.73
CA GLU A 93 -15.83 0.86 1.92
C GLU A 93 -16.70 2.07 2.32
N MET A 94 -16.21 2.91 3.24
CA MET A 94 -16.87 4.16 3.60
C MET A 94 -16.96 5.14 2.44
N ALA A 95 -15.96 5.20 1.56
CA ALA A 95 -16.01 6.03 0.36
C ALA A 95 -17.10 5.55 -0.61
N MET A 96 -17.26 4.24 -0.78
CA MET A 96 -18.35 3.67 -1.59
C MET A 96 -19.74 4.04 -1.01
N PHE A 97 -19.88 3.96 0.31
CA PHE A 97 -21.11 4.38 0.99
C PHE A 97 -21.39 5.89 0.79
N CYS A 98 -20.41 6.75 1.08
CA CYS A 98 -20.52 8.19 0.93
C CYS A 98 -20.90 8.60 -0.50
N GLN A 99 -20.32 7.94 -1.50
CA GLN A 99 -20.67 8.16 -2.90
C GLN A 99 -22.15 7.87 -3.16
N LYS A 100 -22.69 6.78 -2.62
CA LYS A 100 -24.11 6.41 -2.83
C LYS A 100 -25.09 7.40 -2.24
N ILE A 101 -24.72 8.08 -1.15
CA ILE A 101 -25.55 9.10 -0.49
C ILE A 101 -25.21 10.54 -0.91
N GLY A 102 -24.27 10.71 -1.89
CA GLY A 102 -23.89 12.04 -2.40
C GLY A 102 -23.06 12.89 -1.42
N VAL A 103 -22.30 12.25 -0.53
CA VAL A 103 -21.45 12.93 0.48
C VAL A 103 -19.98 12.80 0.08
N ASN A 104 -19.22 13.89 0.27
CA ASN A 104 -17.78 13.88 0.00
C ASN A 104 -17.02 13.18 1.14
N ILE A 105 -16.40 12.04 0.86
CA ILE A 105 -15.65 11.25 1.85
C ILE A 105 -14.47 12.03 2.44
N LEU A 106 -13.81 12.91 1.69
CA LEU A 106 -12.69 13.70 2.21
C LEU A 106 -13.13 14.70 3.25
N GLU A 107 -14.30 15.33 3.07
CA GLU A 107 -14.89 16.20 4.08
C GLU A 107 -15.25 15.42 5.36
N VAL A 108 -15.79 14.22 5.22
CA VAL A 108 -16.09 13.33 6.36
C VAL A 108 -14.81 12.97 7.12
N ILE A 109 -13.74 12.58 6.41
CA ILE A 109 -12.45 12.25 7.02
C ILE A 109 -11.87 13.48 7.73
N ASN A 110 -11.86 14.63 7.08
CA ASN A 110 -11.33 15.86 7.65
C ASN A 110 -12.13 16.29 8.90
N ALA A 111 -13.46 16.18 8.86
CA ALA A 111 -14.31 16.46 10.02
C ALA A 111 -14.00 15.48 11.18
N ALA A 112 -13.87 14.18 10.91
CA ALA A 112 -13.54 13.19 11.92
C ALA A 112 -12.13 13.40 12.51
N ALA A 113 -11.18 13.87 11.69
CA ALA A 113 -9.80 14.14 12.10
C ALA A 113 -9.65 15.38 13.02
N THR A 114 -10.68 16.21 13.16
CA THR A 114 -10.69 17.30 14.15
C THR A 114 -10.70 16.79 15.58
N LYS A 115 -11.13 15.54 15.79
CA LYS A 115 -11.08 14.89 17.10
C LYS A 115 -9.61 14.54 17.43
N PRO A 116 -9.02 15.06 18.53
CA PRO A 116 -7.60 14.96 18.80
C PRO A 116 -7.15 13.57 19.30
N TYR A 117 -8.07 12.62 19.48
CA TYR A 117 -7.79 11.26 19.98
C TYR A 117 -8.76 10.23 19.40
N GLY A 118 -8.32 8.96 19.33
CA GLY A 118 -9.17 7.83 18.96
C GLY A 118 -9.58 7.78 17.48
N PHE A 119 -9.01 8.63 16.64
CA PHE A 119 -9.17 8.58 15.19
C PHE A 119 -7.82 8.87 14.52
N MET A 120 -7.45 8.03 13.56
CA MET A 120 -6.29 8.22 12.69
C MET A 120 -6.82 8.29 11.25
N PRO A 121 -6.58 9.38 10.51
CA PRO A 121 -7.10 9.53 9.15
C PRO A 121 -6.40 8.56 8.19
N PHE A 122 -7.20 7.86 7.41
CA PHE A 122 -6.79 7.13 6.20
C PHE A 122 -7.60 7.67 5.03
N TYR A 123 -7.08 7.53 3.83
CA TYR A 123 -7.70 8.09 2.62
C TYR A 123 -8.02 7.00 1.62
N PRO A 124 -9.12 7.15 0.84
CA PRO A 124 -9.48 6.19 -0.19
C PRO A 124 -8.40 6.06 -1.26
N SER A 125 -8.40 4.93 -1.93
CA SER A 125 -7.51 4.67 -3.05
C SER A 125 -8.10 3.59 -3.96
N ILE A 126 -7.51 3.41 -5.13
CA ILE A 126 -7.82 2.31 -6.04
C ILE A 126 -7.48 0.92 -5.47
N GLY A 127 -6.86 0.90 -4.32
CA GLY A 127 -6.34 -0.27 -3.63
C GLY A 127 -4.91 -0.02 -3.16
N VAL A 128 -4.44 -0.89 -2.30
CA VAL A 128 -3.08 -0.87 -1.75
C VAL A 128 -2.18 -1.69 -2.66
N GLY A 129 -1.08 -1.10 -3.08
CA GLY A 129 -0.01 -1.76 -3.81
C GLY A 129 1.29 -1.77 -3.00
N GLY A 130 2.40 -2.08 -3.67
CA GLY A 130 3.71 -2.24 -3.06
C GLY A 130 3.93 -3.64 -2.52
N HIS A 131 5.12 -3.89 -2.00
CA HIS A 131 5.55 -5.24 -1.63
C HIS A 131 5.07 -5.68 -0.23
N CYS A 132 4.87 -4.75 0.70
CA CYS A 132 4.67 -5.10 2.11
C CYS A 132 3.19 -5.14 2.51
N ILE A 133 2.42 -4.07 2.25
CA ILE A 133 1.07 -3.96 2.80
C ILE A 133 0.08 -4.98 2.21
N PRO A 134 0.10 -5.31 0.90
CA PRO A 134 -0.77 -6.37 0.38
C PRO A 134 -0.28 -7.79 0.69
N VAL A 135 0.96 -7.98 1.14
CA VAL A 135 1.59 -9.30 1.29
C VAL A 135 1.76 -9.72 2.75
N ASP A 136 2.33 -8.85 3.60
CA ASP A 136 2.64 -9.19 4.99
C ASP A 136 1.41 -9.63 5.82
N PRO A 137 0.22 -8.98 5.68
CA PRO A 137 -0.98 -9.44 6.37
C PRO A 137 -1.40 -10.87 5.99
N LEU A 138 -1.17 -11.28 4.74
CA LEU A 138 -1.47 -12.64 4.29
C LEU A 138 -0.53 -13.67 4.91
N TYR A 139 0.74 -13.31 5.16
CA TYR A 139 1.64 -14.16 5.95
C TYR A 139 1.13 -14.34 7.38
N LEU A 140 0.65 -13.26 8.02
CA LEU A 140 0.04 -13.34 9.35
C LEU A 140 -1.23 -14.21 9.33
N ALA A 141 -2.08 -14.03 8.33
CA ALA A 141 -3.29 -14.84 8.16
C ALA A 141 -2.96 -16.33 7.97
N ASN A 142 -1.93 -16.63 7.18
CA ASN A 142 -1.47 -18.02 7.00
C ASN A 142 -0.91 -18.62 8.31
N ALA A 143 -0.08 -17.85 9.04
CA ALA A 143 0.44 -18.30 10.33
C ALA A 143 -0.66 -18.56 11.34
N ALA A 144 -1.69 -17.70 11.39
CA ALA A 144 -2.86 -17.88 12.26
C ALA A 144 -3.65 -19.15 11.92
N ARG A 145 -3.87 -19.43 10.62
CA ARG A 145 -4.54 -20.68 10.18
C ARG A 145 -3.78 -21.93 10.62
N ASN A 146 -2.45 -21.89 10.62
CA ASN A 146 -1.62 -23.02 11.07
C ASN A 146 -1.79 -23.35 12.57
N VAL A 147 -2.29 -22.40 13.36
CA VAL A 147 -2.64 -22.59 14.78
C VAL A 147 -4.15 -22.60 15.03
N GLY A 148 -4.96 -22.77 13.98
CA GLY A 148 -6.42 -22.93 14.07
C GLY A 148 -7.20 -21.63 14.25
N ILE A 149 -6.60 -20.45 13.98
CA ILE A 149 -7.25 -19.13 14.11
C ILE A 149 -7.53 -18.55 12.73
N SER A 150 -8.73 -18.00 12.52
CA SER A 150 -9.10 -17.24 11.32
C SER A 150 -8.96 -15.74 11.59
N THR A 151 -8.25 -15.04 10.71
CA THR A 151 -8.05 -13.58 10.77
C THR A 151 -9.08 -12.84 9.91
N ARG A 152 -10.34 -12.91 10.30
CA ARG A 152 -11.48 -12.42 9.49
C ARG A 152 -11.33 -10.96 9.01
N PHE A 153 -10.77 -10.07 9.82
CA PHE A 153 -10.55 -8.68 9.42
C PHE A 153 -9.51 -8.54 8.31
N ILE A 154 -8.45 -9.34 8.35
CA ILE A 154 -7.41 -9.34 7.30
C ILE A 154 -7.98 -9.92 6.01
N ASP A 155 -8.67 -11.06 6.09
CA ASP A 155 -9.26 -11.73 4.94
C ASP A 155 -10.30 -10.82 4.24
N LEU A 156 -11.17 -10.13 5.02
CA LEU A 156 -12.14 -9.17 4.49
C LEU A 156 -11.47 -7.92 3.88
N ALA A 157 -10.44 -7.39 4.56
CA ALA A 157 -9.72 -6.21 4.08
C ALA A 157 -9.01 -6.50 2.75
N ASP A 158 -8.41 -7.68 2.60
CA ASP A 158 -7.80 -8.13 1.36
C ASP A 158 -8.84 -8.26 0.23
N GLN A 159 -10.00 -8.87 0.52
CA GLN A 159 -11.10 -8.97 -0.43
C GLN A 159 -11.55 -7.59 -0.93
N ILE A 160 -11.83 -6.64 -0.02
CA ILE A 160 -12.22 -5.27 -0.37
C ILE A 160 -11.13 -4.62 -1.24
N ASN A 161 -9.86 -4.77 -0.84
CA ASN A 161 -8.73 -4.23 -1.58
C ASN A 161 -8.69 -4.75 -3.02
N MET A 162 -8.89 -6.03 -3.23
CA MET A 162 -8.92 -6.66 -4.56
C MET A 162 -10.13 -6.25 -5.40
N GLU A 163 -11.24 -5.84 -4.79
CA GLU A 163 -12.46 -5.39 -5.47
C GLU A 163 -12.39 -3.92 -5.92
N MET A 164 -11.49 -3.10 -5.35
CA MET A 164 -11.41 -1.67 -5.64
C MET A 164 -11.20 -1.34 -7.12
N PRO A 165 -10.30 -2.00 -7.88
CA PRO A 165 -10.16 -1.73 -9.31
C PRO A 165 -11.48 -1.92 -10.06
N LYS A 166 -12.24 -2.98 -9.75
CA LYS A 166 -13.56 -3.24 -10.37
C LYS A 166 -14.55 -2.11 -10.04
N HIS A 167 -14.59 -1.65 -8.79
CA HIS A 167 -15.43 -0.52 -8.38
C HIS A 167 -15.16 0.72 -9.25
N PHE A 168 -13.88 1.06 -9.50
CA PHE A 168 -13.54 2.22 -10.32
C PHE A 168 -13.80 2.00 -11.82
N ILE A 169 -13.73 0.76 -12.32
CA ILE A 169 -14.16 0.42 -13.68
C ILE A 169 -15.66 0.66 -13.85
N ASP A 170 -16.47 0.21 -12.89
CA ASP A 170 -17.92 0.40 -12.90
C ASP A 170 -18.26 1.92 -12.87
N ARG A 171 -17.57 2.71 -12.02
CA ARG A 171 -17.71 4.17 -11.99
C ARG A 171 -17.29 4.86 -13.28
N ALA A 172 -16.23 4.39 -13.92
CA ALA A 172 -15.76 4.91 -15.20
C ALA A 172 -16.82 4.68 -16.29
N GLU A 173 -17.41 3.49 -16.32
CA GLU A 173 -18.48 3.12 -17.24
C GLU A 173 -19.71 4.01 -17.08
N ASP A 174 -20.17 4.20 -15.83
CA ASP A 174 -21.31 5.09 -15.52
C ASP A 174 -21.02 6.54 -15.95
N LYS A 175 -19.80 7.03 -15.71
CA LYS A 175 -19.41 8.42 -15.98
C LYS A 175 -19.42 8.77 -17.47
N VAL A 176 -19.12 7.80 -18.34
CA VAL A 176 -19.07 8.03 -19.80
C VAL A 176 -20.21 7.37 -20.57
N GLY A 177 -21.12 6.67 -19.88
CA GLY A 177 -22.27 5.99 -20.51
C GLY A 177 -21.88 4.76 -21.33
N GLY A 178 -20.90 3.98 -20.83
CA GLY A 178 -20.36 2.80 -21.48
C GLY A 178 -18.90 2.99 -21.91
N LEU A 179 -18.10 1.94 -21.80
CA LEU A 179 -16.65 1.97 -22.05
C LEU A 179 -16.25 1.53 -23.45
N LYS A 180 -17.15 0.86 -24.18
CA LYS A 180 -16.85 0.34 -25.51
C LYS A 180 -16.46 1.47 -26.47
N ASN A 181 -15.30 1.34 -27.11
CA ASN A 181 -14.69 2.31 -28.04
C ASN A 181 -14.31 3.66 -27.40
N LYS A 182 -14.35 3.81 -26.08
CA LYS A 182 -13.91 5.02 -25.40
C LYS A 182 -12.39 5.07 -25.28
N LYS A 183 -11.82 6.26 -25.45
CA LYS A 183 -10.41 6.54 -25.18
C LYS A 183 -10.26 6.94 -23.71
N VAL A 184 -9.55 6.13 -22.93
CA VAL A 184 -9.34 6.35 -21.50
C VAL A 184 -7.86 6.57 -21.22
N LEU A 185 -7.53 7.65 -20.52
CA LEU A 185 -6.20 7.91 -19.98
C LEU A 185 -6.19 7.52 -18.50
N VAL A 186 -5.31 6.62 -18.09
CA VAL A 186 -5.03 6.33 -16.69
C VAL A 186 -3.79 7.13 -16.28
N VAL A 187 -3.93 7.98 -15.27
CA VAL A 187 -2.87 8.88 -14.79
C VAL A 187 -2.30 8.37 -13.48
N GLY A 188 -0.98 8.10 -13.50
CA GLY A 188 -0.24 7.50 -12.39
C GLY A 188 -0.39 5.99 -12.33
N VAL A 189 0.71 5.26 -12.58
CA VAL A 189 0.74 3.79 -12.54
C VAL A 189 1.53 3.24 -11.36
N SER A 190 2.29 4.08 -10.65
CA SER A 190 3.01 3.69 -9.45
C SER A 190 2.06 3.40 -8.28
N TYR A 191 2.51 2.59 -7.32
CA TYR A 191 1.68 2.26 -6.15
C TYR A 191 1.65 3.37 -5.08
N LYS A 192 2.55 4.34 -5.16
CA LYS A 192 2.69 5.45 -4.19
C LYS A 192 3.05 6.74 -4.92
N PRO A 193 2.62 7.92 -4.44
CA PRO A 193 3.03 9.20 -5.00
C PRO A 193 4.54 9.39 -4.99
N ASN A 194 5.07 10.04 -6.02
CA ASN A 194 6.46 10.49 -6.13
C ASN A 194 7.51 9.36 -6.12
N VAL A 195 7.13 8.15 -6.51
CA VAL A 195 8.04 7.02 -6.71
C VAL A 195 7.81 6.36 -8.07
N ALA A 196 8.89 5.84 -8.68
CA ALA A 196 8.82 5.06 -9.92
C ALA A 196 8.65 3.55 -9.64
N ASP A 197 7.82 3.18 -8.67
CA ASP A 197 7.66 1.79 -8.25
C ASP A 197 6.24 1.30 -8.58
N VAL A 198 6.17 0.31 -9.45
CA VAL A 198 4.92 -0.27 -9.97
C VAL A 198 4.62 -1.67 -9.42
N ARG A 199 5.42 -2.14 -8.45
CA ARG A 199 5.22 -3.48 -7.87
C ARG A 199 3.84 -3.59 -7.21
N GLU A 200 3.12 -4.65 -7.53
CA GLU A 200 1.76 -4.91 -7.02
C GLU A 200 0.82 -3.69 -7.14
N SER A 201 1.04 -2.85 -8.17
CA SER A 201 0.16 -1.70 -8.40
C SER A 201 -1.24 -2.17 -8.82
N PRO A 202 -2.31 -1.77 -8.11
CA PRO A 202 -3.69 -2.11 -8.46
C PRO A 202 -4.13 -1.51 -9.79
N VAL A 203 -3.38 -0.56 -10.32
CA VAL A 203 -3.62 0.07 -11.63
C VAL A 203 -3.50 -0.95 -12.78
N ALA A 204 -2.69 -2.01 -12.62
CA ALA A 204 -2.65 -3.11 -13.60
C ALA A 204 -4.02 -3.76 -13.79
N ALA A 205 -4.71 -4.06 -12.70
CA ALA A 205 -6.05 -4.64 -12.72
C ALA A 205 -7.09 -3.65 -13.29
N LEU A 206 -6.96 -2.35 -12.97
CA LEU A 206 -7.80 -1.30 -13.55
C LEU A 206 -7.66 -1.26 -15.08
N ILE A 207 -6.44 -1.12 -15.60
CA ILE A 207 -6.18 -1.04 -17.05
C ILE A 207 -6.69 -2.30 -17.74
N PHE A 208 -6.39 -3.48 -17.20
CA PHE A 208 -6.86 -4.74 -17.73
C PHE A 208 -8.40 -4.77 -17.82
N GLY A 209 -9.10 -4.45 -16.73
CA GLY A 209 -10.56 -4.49 -16.69
C GLY A 209 -11.24 -3.45 -17.60
N LEU A 210 -10.67 -2.25 -17.74
CA LEU A 210 -11.15 -1.24 -18.68
C LEU A 210 -11.04 -1.75 -20.14
N ARG A 211 -9.92 -2.38 -20.50
CA ARG A 211 -9.71 -2.99 -21.83
C ARG A 211 -10.67 -4.15 -22.09
N GLN A 212 -10.95 -4.98 -21.08
CA GLN A 212 -11.94 -6.05 -21.18
C GLN A 212 -13.36 -5.54 -21.48
N ARG A 213 -13.68 -4.31 -21.06
CA ARG A 213 -14.95 -3.64 -21.41
C ARG A 213 -14.90 -2.87 -22.73
N GLY A 214 -13.83 -3.03 -23.51
CA GLY A 214 -13.68 -2.49 -24.86
C GLY A 214 -13.19 -1.05 -24.93
N ALA A 215 -12.60 -0.52 -23.86
CA ALA A 215 -11.94 0.79 -23.89
C ALA A 215 -10.56 0.72 -24.56
N PHE A 216 -10.18 1.79 -25.26
CA PHE A 216 -8.81 2.04 -25.69
C PHE A 216 -8.07 2.76 -24.57
N VAL A 217 -7.26 2.02 -23.81
CA VAL A 217 -6.60 2.53 -22.60
C VAL A 217 -5.14 2.85 -22.88
N MET A 218 -4.76 4.09 -22.61
CA MET A 218 -3.39 4.56 -22.51
C MET A 218 -3.11 4.99 -21.07
N TRP A 219 -1.85 5.10 -20.70
CA TRP A 219 -1.48 5.55 -19.38
C TRP A 219 -0.36 6.60 -19.41
N HIS A 220 -0.34 7.46 -18.40
CA HIS A 220 0.66 8.47 -18.16
C HIS A 220 1.26 8.32 -16.78
N ASP A 221 2.59 8.40 -16.69
CA ASP A 221 3.32 8.58 -15.43
C ASP A 221 4.66 9.26 -15.74
N GLU A 222 4.99 10.33 -15.04
CA GLU A 222 6.22 11.06 -15.31
C GLU A 222 7.48 10.31 -14.86
N LEU A 223 7.35 9.51 -13.81
CA LEU A 223 8.47 8.74 -13.24
C LEU A 223 8.66 7.38 -13.89
N VAL A 224 7.55 6.78 -14.36
CA VAL A 224 7.56 5.48 -15.03
C VAL A 224 7.47 5.70 -16.53
N LYS A 225 8.57 5.53 -17.25
CA LYS A 225 8.60 5.77 -18.72
C LYS A 225 8.10 4.59 -19.52
N GLU A 226 8.26 3.38 -18.99
CA GLU A 226 7.84 2.14 -19.64
C GLU A 226 7.35 1.15 -18.58
N TRP A 227 6.23 0.48 -18.85
CA TRP A 227 5.64 -0.52 -17.98
C TRP A 227 4.84 -1.54 -18.80
N ASN A 228 5.03 -2.84 -18.52
CA ASN A 228 4.40 -3.95 -19.24
C ASN A 228 4.54 -3.88 -20.77
N GLY A 229 5.70 -3.40 -21.27
CA GLY A 229 5.97 -3.27 -22.70
C GLY A 229 5.30 -2.07 -23.38
N GLU A 230 4.64 -1.20 -22.63
CA GLU A 230 4.00 0.02 -23.11
C GLU A 230 4.72 1.26 -22.59
N LYS A 231 4.73 2.34 -23.36
CA LYS A 231 5.32 3.62 -22.97
C LYS A 231 4.28 4.56 -22.39
N SER A 232 4.69 5.36 -21.42
CA SER A 232 3.93 6.50 -20.91
C SER A 232 3.62 7.47 -22.05
N VAL A 233 2.38 7.93 -22.15
CA VAL A 233 1.96 8.94 -23.13
C VAL A 233 1.86 10.32 -22.49
N GLU A 234 1.89 11.38 -23.27
CA GLU A 234 1.66 12.73 -22.77
C GLU A 234 0.19 12.96 -22.38
N ILE A 235 -0.03 13.75 -21.33
CA ILE A 235 -1.37 14.19 -20.95
C ILE A 235 -1.90 15.13 -22.04
N SER A 236 -3.13 14.89 -22.48
CA SER A 236 -3.82 15.72 -23.47
C SER A 236 -5.34 15.64 -23.30
N ASN A 237 -6.06 16.50 -24.00
CA ASN A 237 -7.54 16.53 -24.00
C ASN A 237 -8.18 15.59 -25.06
N ASN A 238 -7.41 14.66 -25.64
CA ASN A 238 -7.89 13.74 -26.68
C ASN A 238 -8.55 12.47 -26.14
N PHE A 239 -8.96 12.46 -24.88
CA PHE A 239 -9.56 11.32 -24.21
C PHE A 239 -11.02 11.62 -23.83
N ASP A 240 -11.85 10.56 -23.82
CA ASP A 240 -13.23 10.64 -23.31
C ASP A 240 -13.26 10.69 -21.77
N LEU A 241 -12.25 10.10 -21.14
CA LEU A 241 -12.13 10.00 -19.68
C LEU A 241 -10.66 9.96 -19.26
N ALA A 242 -10.32 10.69 -18.21
CA ALA A 242 -9.08 10.55 -17.46
C ALA A 242 -9.37 9.98 -16.07
N ILE A 243 -8.68 8.91 -15.69
CA ILE A 243 -8.77 8.31 -14.35
C ILE A 243 -7.48 8.64 -13.61
N ILE A 244 -7.58 9.46 -12.56
CA ILE A 244 -6.44 9.77 -11.70
C ILE A 244 -6.29 8.64 -10.70
N ALA A 245 -5.47 7.66 -11.04
CA ALA A 245 -5.25 6.48 -10.21
C ALA A 245 -4.18 6.73 -9.13
N MET A 246 -3.13 7.52 -9.48
CA MET A 246 -2.13 8.00 -8.55
C MET A 246 -1.77 9.45 -8.89
N SER A 247 -1.89 10.34 -7.90
CA SER A 247 -1.54 11.74 -8.06
C SER A 247 -0.14 11.99 -7.52
N HIS A 248 0.76 12.41 -8.39
CA HIS A 248 2.08 12.92 -8.04
C HIS A 248 2.00 14.44 -7.79
N ASP A 249 2.92 15.01 -7.00
CA ASP A 249 2.91 16.43 -6.61
C ASP A 249 3.10 17.40 -7.81
N TYR A 250 3.68 16.93 -8.89
CA TYR A 250 3.98 17.70 -10.11
C TYR A 250 3.00 17.45 -11.26
N LEU A 251 1.89 16.77 -11.00
CA LEU A 251 0.91 16.45 -12.02
C LEU A 251 0.15 17.69 -12.50
N ASP A 252 0.29 18.01 -13.78
CA ASP A 252 -0.42 19.12 -14.44
C ASP A 252 -1.71 18.62 -15.12
N LEU A 253 -2.83 18.73 -14.43
CA LEU A 253 -4.15 18.32 -14.93
C LEU A 253 -4.77 19.37 -15.89
N ILE A 254 -4.23 20.57 -16.02
CA ILE A 254 -4.75 21.62 -16.92
C ILE A 254 -4.78 21.13 -18.37
N LYS A 255 -3.80 20.32 -18.76
CA LYS A 255 -3.71 19.73 -20.11
C LYS A 255 -4.86 18.78 -20.47
N LEU A 256 -5.65 18.34 -19.50
CA LEU A 256 -6.86 17.51 -19.73
C LEU A 256 -8.02 18.33 -20.32
N GLY A 257 -8.03 19.67 -20.16
CA GLY A 257 -9.09 20.54 -20.65
C GLY A 257 -10.48 20.07 -20.20
N ASP A 258 -11.38 19.85 -21.17
CA ASP A 258 -12.77 19.40 -20.92
C ASP A 258 -12.93 17.87 -20.77
N THR A 259 -11.82 17.12 -20.72
CA THR A 259 -11.86 15.66 -20.51
C THR A 259 -12.54 15.36 -19.18
N LYS A 260 -13.52 14.43 -19.18
CA LYS A 260 -14.13 13.97 -17.94
C LYS A 260 -13.08 13.36 -17.01
N ILE A 261 -13.07 13.74 -15.73
CA ILE A 261 -12.10 13.23 -14.76
C ILE A 261 -12.81 12.33 -13.75
N LEU A 262 -12.21 11.17 -13.46
CA LEU A 262 -12.54 10.30 -12.34
C LEU A 262 -11.33 10.20 -11.43
N ASP A 263 -11.42 10.79 -10.23
CA ASP A 263 -10.37 10.68 -9.23
C ASP A 263 -10.67 9.52 -8.27
N THR A 264 -9.70 8.64 -8.07
CA THR A 264 -9.84 7.48 -7.19
C THR A 264 -9.73 7.82 -5.71
N ARG A 265 -9.24 9.01 -5.37
CA ARG A 265 -9.18 9.52 -3.99
C ARG A 265 -10.44 10.25 -3.56
N GLY A 266 -11.33 10.59 -4.50
CA GLY A 266 -12.57 11.31 -4.21
C GLY A 266 -12.38 12.82 -4.05
N SER A 267 -11.30 13.39 -4.59
CA SER A 267 -11.01 14.83 -4.53
C SER A 267 -11.68 15.64 -5.64
N VAL A 268 -12.33 14.98 -6.62
CA VAL A 268 -13.06 15.62 -7.75
C VAL A 268 -14.40 14.94 -7.97
#